data_b05734285e14e14ad17d77e3aacc3c65
#
_entry.id   b05734285e14e14ad17d77e3aacc3c65
#
_cell.length_a   1.000
_cell.length_b   1.000
_cell.length_c   1.000
_cell.angle_alpha   90.00
_cell.angle_beta   90.00
_cell.angle_gamma   90.00
#
_symmetry.space_group_name_H-M   'P 1'
#
loop_
_entity.id
_entity.type
_entity.pdbx_description
1 polymer ?
#
loop_
_entity_poly.entity_id
_entity_poly.type
_entity_poly.pdbx_seq_one_letter_code
_entity_poly.pdbx_strand_id
1 'polypeptide(L)'
;RVLGRREAVVQDTPGVTRDRVSYPAEWAGRRFTIVDTGGWEVDVAGLDSAVAAQAEAAIGLADAVLLVVDARVGVTETDARIVRVLRRSGKPVVLAANKIDSPAQEGDAAALWGLGLGEPHPVSALHGRGSGDVLDAVMKVLPEVSAVAGPAPAEGSLHRVALVGRPNVGKSSLLNSIAGSQRVVVDETAGTTRDPVDEIIELDGRRWVFVDTAGIRRRIRQVRGADYYAVLRTQGAIDKAEVAVVLLDASEPVTEQDVRIIQQVVDAGRALVLVNNKWDLVDEDRRAALAREAERDLAHVAWAPRINLAARTGWHTNRLTRALDAALDGWTTRVPTGRLNAFLGELQSATPHPLRGGRQPRILFATQAQTAPPRIVIFTTGFLDAGYRRFIERRLREDFGFTGSPIQISVRAREKRRRR
;
A
#
# COMPACT_ATOMS: atom_id res chain seq x y z
N ARG A 1 1.41 -8.71 18.85
CA ARG A 1 2.70 -9.42 18.76
C ARG A 1 3.31 -9.29 17.37
N VAL A 2 2.57 -9.58 16.32
CA VAL A 2 3.07 -9.49 14.94
C VAL A 2 3.64 -8.11 14.61
N LEU A 3 3.02 -7.04 15.10
CA LEU A 3 3.46 -5.65 14.89
C LEU A 3 4.63 -5.21 15.79
N GLY A 4 5.06 -6.04 16.78
CA GLY A 4 6.11 -5.69 17.74
C GLY A 4 5.76 -4.54 18.71
N ARG A 5 4.57 -3.93 18.59
CA ARG A 5 4.07 -2.82 19.43
C ARG A 5 2.60 -3.02 19.79
N ARG A 6 2.16 -2.34 20.86
CA ARG A 6 0.79 -2.45 21.38
C ARG A 6 -0.08 -1.40 20.68
N GLU A 7 -0.70 -1.77 19.54
CA GLU A 7 -1.61 -0.89 18.79
C GLU A 7 -3.08 -1.31 18.87
N ALA A 8 -3.38 -2.52 19.33
CA ALA A 8 -4.74 -2.95 19.52
C ALA A 8 -5.29 -2.38 20.84
N VAL A 9 -6.26 -1.49 20.76
CA VAL A 9 -7.07 -1.05 21.91
C VAL A 9 -8.11 -2.13 22.14
N VAL A 10 -7.88 -2.96 23.18
CA VAL A 10 -8.89 -3.88 23.69
C VAL A 10 -9.83 -3.06 24.57
N GLN A 11 -10.98 -2.65 24.06
CA GLN A 11 -12.09 -2.13 24.88
C GLN A 11 -13.21 -3.16 24.88
N ASP A 12 -13.40 -3.78 26.04
CA ASP A 12 -14.55 -4.63 26.34
C ASP A 12 -15.78 -3.75 26.66
N THR A 13 -16.38 -3.14 25.64
CA THR A 13 -17.68 -2.48 25.77
C THR A 13 -18.62 -3.05 24.70
N PRO A 14 -19.71 -3.74 25.10
CA PRO A 14 -20.71 -4.22 24.15
C PRO A 14 -21.39 -3.04 23.47
N GLY A 15 -21.44 -3.03 22.12
CA GLY A 15 -22.21 -2.07 21.33
C GLY A 15 -21.42 -0.98 20.60
N VAL A 16 -20.10 -0.91 20.72
CA VAL A 16 -19.27 0.00 19.92
C VAL A 16 -18.90 -0.67 18.60
N THR A 17 -19.19 0.00 17.49
CA THR A 17 -18.81 -0.40 16.15
C THR A 17 -17.29 -0.58 16.11
N ARG A 18 -16.81 -1.83 16.09
CA ARG A 18 -15.37 -2.15 15.99
C ARG A 18 -14.90 -1.79 14.60
N ASP A 19 -14.18 -0.69 14.49
CA ASP A 19 -13.45 -0.33 13.28
C ASP A 19 -12.41 -1.44 13.01
N ARG A 20 -12.59 -2.16 11.91
CA ARG A 20 -11.61 -3.14 11.45
C ARG A 20 -10.37 -2.40 11.00
N VAL A 21 -9.25 -2.69 11.60
CA VAL A 21 -8.02 -1.95 11.37
C VAL A 21 -7.05 -2.80 10.57
N SER A 22 -6.51 -2.21 9.50
CA SER A 22 -5.42 -2.80 8.72
C SER A 22 -4.09 -2.25 9.23
N TYR A 23 -3.10 -3.13 9.43
CA TYR A 23 -1.80 -2.76 9.96
C TYR A 23 -0.69 -3.15 8.99
N PRO A 24 0.16 -2.21 8.56
CA PRO A 24 1.37 -2.57 7.84
C PRO A 24 2.32 -3.32 8.76
N ALA A 25 2.84 -4.44 8.29
CA ALA A 25 3.79 -5.29 8.99
C ALA A 25 4.98 -5.62 8.11
N GLU A 26 6.09 -5.97 8.73
CA GLU A 26 7.30 -6.43 8.03
C GLU A 26 7.88 -7.63 8.77
N TRP A 27 8.22 -8.70 8.02
CA TRP A 27 8.88 -9.89 8.53
C TRP A 27 9.88 -10.42 7.52
N ALA A 28 11.06 -10.78 7.96
CA ALA A 28 12.15 -11.28 7.11
C ALA A 28 12.45 -10.38 5.88
N GLY A 29 12.29 -9.05 6.03
CA GLY A 29 12.50 -8.08 4.95
C GLY A 29 11.34 -7.96 3.95
N ARG A 30 10.25 -8.72 4.13
CA ARG A 30 9.03 -8.63 3.31
C ARG A 30 7.97 -7.82 4.04
N ARG A 31 7.34 -6.89 3.32
CA ARG A 31 6.21 -6.09 3.81
C ARG A 31 4.90 -6.75 3.43
N PHE A 32 3.94 -6.69 4.33
CA PHE A 32 2.59 -7.18 4.13
C PHE A 32 1.60 -6.39 5.00
N THR A 33 0.32 -6.52 4.71
CA THR A 33 -0.73 -5.87 5.48
C THR A 33 -1.51 -6.92 6.26
N ILE A 34 -1.61 -6.76 7.56
CA ILE A 34 -2.47 -7.58 8.41
C ILE A 34 -3.83 -6.90 8.49
N VAL A 35 -4.87 -7.67 8.20
CA VAL A 35 -6.26 -7.25 8.37
C VAL A 35 -6.84 -8.00 9.56
N ASP A 36 -7.14 -7.25 10.63
CA ASP A 36 -7.85 -7.82 11.78
C ASP A 36 -9.35 -7.86 11.47
N THR A 37 -9.90 -9.07 11.44
CA THR A 37 -11.34 -9.27 11.15
C THR A 37 -12.23 -9.08 12.39
N GLY A 38 -11.65 -8.77 13.56
CA GLY A 38 -12.36 -8.72 14.83
C GLY A 38 -12.74 -10.13 15.34
N GLY A 39 -12.92 -10.30 16.64
CA GLY A 39 -13.37 -11.56 17.22
C GLY A 39 -14.75 -11.95 16.69
N TRP A 40 -14.88 -13.19 16.24
CA TRP A 40 -16.16 -13.80 15.85
C TRP A 40 -16.91 -14.18 17.12
N GLU A 41 -17.48 -13.22 17.78
CA GLU A 41 -18.45 -13.50 18.82
C GLU A 41 -19.81 -13.72 18.15
N VAL A 42 -20.22 -14.97 18.13
CA VAL A 42 -21.56 -15.38 17.77
C VAL A 42 -22.46 -15.03 18.96
N ASP A 43 -23.14 -13.91 18.91
CA ASP A 43 -24.24 -13.65 19.82
C ASP A 43 -25.55 -13.52 19.02
N VAL A 44 -26.35 -14.57 19.18
CA VAL A 44 -27.82 -14.73 19.16
C VAL A 44 -28.63 -14.04 18.04
N ALA A 45 -29.32 -14.92 17.29
CA ALA A 45 -30.55 -14.69 16.51
C ALA A 45 -30.55 -13.53 15.48
N GLY A 46 -30.18 -13.84 14.26
CA GLY A 46 -30.46 -13.00 13.07
C GLY A 46 -29.26 -12.33 12.41
N LEU A 47 -28.06 -12.36 12.99
CA LEU A 47 -26.83 -11.76 12.46
C LEU A 47 -25.96 -12.71 11.60
N ASP A 48 -26.32 -13.98 11.54
CA ASP A 48 -25.50 -15.04 10.91
C ASP A 48 -25.16 -14.79 9.44
N SER A 49 -26.03 -14.16 8.68
CA SER A 49 -25.81 -13.93 7.25
C SER A 49 -24.89 -12.74 6.96
N ALA A 50 -24.95 -11.69 7.79
CA ALA A 50 -24.13 -10.49 7.59
C ALA A 50 -22.66 -10.70 8.02
N VAL A 51 -22.45 -11.45 9.12
CA VAL A 51 -21.10 -11.78 9.63
C VAL A 51 -20.42 -12.80 8.71
N ALA A 52 -21.15 -13.81 8.22
CA ALA A 52 -20.62 -14.76 7.25
C ALA A 52 -20.25 -14.08 5.92
N ALA A 53 -21.11 -13.20 5.41
CA ALA A 53 -20.83 -12.45 4.19
C ALA A 53 -19.62 -11.51 4.33
N GLN A 54 -19.41 -10.93 5.51
CA GLN A 54 -18.26 -10.09 5.80
C GLN A 54 -16.95 -10.89 5.83
N ALA A 55 -16.97 -12.09 6.39
CA ALA A 55 -15.80 -12.95 6.40
C ALA A 55 -15.46 -13.49 5.02
N GLU A 56 -16.48 -13.96 4.29
CA GLU A 56 -16.30 -14.41 2.90
C GLU A 56 -15.66 -13.29 2.05
N ALA A 57 -16.12 -12.07 2.22
CA ALA A 57 -15.54 -10.94 1.51
C ALA A 57 -14.10 -10.61 1.96
N ALA A 58 -13.77 -10.70 3.27
CA ALA A 58 -12.41 -10.51 3.77
C ALA A 58 -11.46 -11.61 3.24
N ILE A 59 -11.91 -12.87 3.31
CA ILE A 59 -11.17 -14.02 2.76
C ILE A 59 -10.96 -13.87 1.25
N GLY A 60 -11.97 -13.40 0.52
CA GLY A 60 -11.88 -13.17 -0.93
C GLY A 60 -10.79 -12.16 -1.32
N LEU A 61 -10.53 -11.16 -0.47
CA LEU A 61 -9.56 -10.11 -0.71
C LEU A 61 -8.15 -10.44 -0.18
N ALA A 62 -8.03 -11.39 0.74
CA ALA A 62 -6.74 -11.79 1.31
C ALA A 62 -5.93 -12.63 0.33
N ASP A 63 -4.60 -12.48 0.34
CA ASP A 63 -3.68 -13.37 -0.39
C ASP A 63 -3.44 -14.67 0.37
N ALA A 64 -3.49 -14.61 1.71
CA ALA A 64 -3.44 -15.76 2.61
C ALA A 64 -4.26 -15.49 3.87
N VAL A 65 -4.68 -16.52 4.57
CA VAL A 65 -5.45 -16.42 5.81
C VAL A 65 -4.69 -17.06 6.96
N LEU A 66 -4.51 -16.31 8.05
CA LEU A 66 -4.04 -16.84 9.32
C LEU A 66 -5.26 -17.15 10.21
N LEU A 67 -5.60 -18.43 10.34
CA LEU A 67 -6.64 -18.88 11.26
C LEU A 67 -6.03 -19.13 12.63
N VAL A 68 -6.54 -18.42 13.65
CA VAL A 68 -6.08 -18.57 15.04
C VAL A 68 -7.15 -19.26 15.86
N VAL A 69 -6.82 -20.43 16.40
CA VAL A 69 -7.74 -21.27 17.21
C VAL A 69 -7.17 -21.40 18.63
N ASP A 70 -8.05 -21.41 19.63
CA ASP A 70 -7.68 -21.69 21.01
C ASP A 70 -7.44 -23.19 21.21
N ALA A 71 -6.17 -23.58 21.35
CA ALA A 71 -5.81 -25.01 21.50
C ALA A 71 -6.36 -25.65 22.76
N ARG A 72 -6.63 -24.86 23.84
CA ARG A 72 -7.15 -25.38 25.10
C ARG A 72 -8.63 -25.77 25.01
N VAL A 73 -9.39 -25.02 24.22
CA VAL A 73 -10.83 -25.26 24.00
C VAL A 73 -11.04 -26.37 22.97
N GLY A 74 -10.08 -26.50 22.04
CA GLY A 74 -10.19 -27.39 20.90
C GLY A 74 -11.10 -26.81 19.81
N VAL A 75 -11.58 -27.70 18.91
CA VAL A 75 -12.39 -27.30 17.75
C VAL A 75 -13.82 -26.98 18.18
N THR A 76 -14.28 -25.76 17.95
CA THR A 76 -15.66 -25.35 18.18
C THR A 76 -16.51 -25.49 16.90
N GLU A 77 -17.85 -25.43 17.01
CA GLU A 77 -18.73 -25.38 15.84
C GLU A 77 -18.47 -24.14 14.96
N THR A 78 -18.10 -23.03 15.58
CA THR A 78 -17.73 -21.80 14.89
C THR A 78 -16.47 -22.02 14.03
N ASP A 79 -15.45 -22.66 14.60
CA ASP A 79 -14.24 -22.99 13.85
C ASP A 79 -14.54 -23.90 12.66
N ALA A 80 -15.40 -24.91 12.86
CA ALA A 80 -15.81 -25.81 11.79
C ALA A 80 -16.61 -25.10 10.67
N ARG A 81 -17.38 -24.06 10.98
CA ARG A 81 -18.05 -23.21 9.98
C ARG A 81 -17.03 -22.38 9.19
N ILE A 82 -16.08 -21.74 9.87
CA ILE A 82 -15.01 -20.95 9.24
C ILE A 82 -14.18 -21.83 8.31
N VAL A 83 -13.78 -23.01 8.76
CA VAL A 83 -13.02 -23.97 7.95
C VAL A 83 -13.74 -24.34 6.66
N ARG A 84 -15.07 -24.50 6.70
CA ARG A 84 -15.85 -24.76 5.47
C ARG A 84 -15.78 -23.59 4.47
N VAL A 85 -15.83 -22.36 4.96
CA VAL A 85 -15.68 -21.14 4.13
C VAL A 85 -14.26 -21.07 3.56
N LEU A 86 -13.25 -21.28 4.38
CA LEU A 86 -11.83 -21.25 3.97
C LEU A 86 -11.53 -22.29 2.90
N ARG A 87 -12.02 -23.52 3.04
CA ARG A 87 -11.86 -24.58 2.02
C ARG A 87 -12.50 -24.22 0.68
N ARG A 88 -13.65 -23.54 0.69
CA ARG A 88 -14.32 -23.08 -0.54
C ARG A 88 -13.61 -21.90 -1.20
N SER A 89 -12.91 -21.09 -0.42
CA SER A 89 -12.23 -19.89 -0.95
C SER A 89 -11.01 -20.23 -1.80
N GLY A 90 -10.42 -21.42 -1.62
CA GLY A 90 -9.18 -21.82 -2.29
C GLY A 90 -7.94 -21.01 -1.86
N LYS A 91 -8.06 -20.16 -0.85
CA LYS A 91 -6.93 -19.36 -0.36
C LYS A 91 -5.98 -20.19 0.49
N PRO A 92 -4.67 -19.92 0.45
CA PRO A 92 -3.73 -20.51 1.39
C PRO A 92 -4.09 -20.17 2.82
N VAL A 93 -4.07 -21.18 3.71
CA VAL A 93 -4.40 -21.02 5.14
C VAL A 93 -3.21 -21.49 5.97
N VAL A 94 -2.81 -20.67 6.95
CA VAL A 94 -1.90 -21.05 8.02
C VAL A 94 -2.70 -21.18 9.30
N LEU A 95 -2.61 -22.32 9.97
CA LEU A 95 -3.32 -22.62 11.21
C LEU A 95 -2.43 -22.37 12.42
N ALA A 96 -2.79 -21.44 13.29
CA ALA A 96 -2.13 -21.15 14.54
C ALA A 96 -2.93 -21.71 15.73
N ALA A 97 -2.31 -22.62 16.48
CA ALA A 97 -2.83 -23.15 17.72
C ALA A 97 -2.40 -22.25 18.89
N ASN A 98 -3.27 -21.33 19.30
CA ASN A 98 -2.94 -20.32 20.31
C ASN A 98 -3.17 -20.82 21.74
N LYS A 99 -2.59 -20.11 22.69
CA LYS A 99 -2.59 -20.36 24.15
C LYS A 99 -1.74 -21.58 24.57
N ILE A 100 -0.73 -21.92 23.78
CA ILE A 100 0.30 -22.92 24.14
C ILE A 100 1.46 -22.20 24.80
N ASP A 101 1.35 -22.05 26.12
CA ASP A 101 2.27 -21.21 26.91
C ASP A 101 3.53 -21.97 27.34
N SER A 102 3.53 -23.30 27.28
CA SER A 102 4.66 -24.16 27.67
C SER A 102 4.88 -25.32 26.68
N PRO A 103 6.10 -25.91 26.63
CA PRO A 103 6.37 -27.08 25.80
C PRO A 103 5.48 -28.28 26.09
N ALA A 104 5.06 -28.45 27.36
CA ALA A 104 4.21 -29.55 27.77
C ALA A 104 2.81 -29.52 27.11
N GLN A 105 2.38 -28.35 26.64
CA GLN A 105 1.08 -28.12 26.00
C GLN A 105 1.12 -28.24 24.48
N GLU A 106 2.28 -28.51 23.86
CA GLU A 106 2.38 -28.65 22.40
C GLU A 106 1.51 -29.78 21.84
N GLY A 107 1.27 -30.81 22.67
CA GLY A 107 0.36 -31.90 22.33
C GLY A 107 -1.09 -31.43 22.06
N ASP A 108 -1.51 -30.32 22.66
CA ASP A 108 -2.88 -29.79 22.47
C ASP A 108 -3.10 -29.30 21.03
N ALA A 109 -2.04 -28.88 20.35
CA ALA A 109 -2.10 -28.48 18.94
C ALA A 109 -2.47 -29.68 18.03
N ALA A 110 -2.12 -30.91 18.43
CA ALA A 110 -2.40 -32.09 17.63
C ALA A 110 -3.90 -32.33 17.39
N ALA A 111 -4.77 -31.92 18.31
CA ALA A 111 -6.22 -32.02 18.14
C ALA A 111 -6.73 -31.22 16.94
N LEU A 112 -6.01 -30.17 16.52
CA LEU A 112 -6.41 -29.29 15.42
C LEU A 112 -6.08 -29.85 14.04
N TRP A 113 -5.33 -30.95 13.92
CA TRP A 113 -5.11 -31.65 12.65
C TRP A 113 -6.44 -32.09 12.00
N GLY A 114 -7.45 -32.38 12.82
CA GLY A 114 -8.79 -32.74 12.36
C GLY A 114 -9.48 -31.65 11.51
N LEU A 115 -9.03 -30.41 11.58
CA LEU A 115 -9.52 -29.31 10.75
C LEU A 115 -9.09 -29.46 9.27
N GLY A 116 -8.04 -30.24 8.96
CA GLY A 116 -7.57 -30.50 7.60
C GLY A 116 -7.13 -29.23 6.85
N LEU A 117 -6.51 -28.29 7.57
CA LEU A 117 -5.93 -27.05 7.03
C LEU A 117 -4.39 -27.07 6.99
N GLY A 118 -3.77 -28.24 7.15
CA GLY A 118 -2.34 -28.38 7.25
C GLY A 118 -1.85 -28.44 8.70
N GLU A 119 -0.55 -28.26 8.89
CA GLU A 119 0.12 -28.34 10.19
C GLU A 119 -0.31 -27.20 11.12
N PRO A 120 -0.83 -27.51 12.34
CA PRO A 120 -1.12 -26.50 13.34
C PRO A 120 0.17 -26.02 13.98
N HIS A 121 0.45 -24.72 13.89
CA HIS A 121 1.63 -24.09 14.49
C HIS A 121 1.33 -23.70 15.95
N PRO A 122 2.02 -24.31 16.95
CA PRO A 122 1.81 -23.96 18.35
C PRO A 122 2.34 -22.58 18.67
N VAL A 123 1.47 -21.71 19.24
CA VAL A 123 1.82 -20.33 19.58
C VAL A 123 1.28 -19.91 20.94
N SER A 124 1.96 -18.95 21.56
CA SER A 124 1.42 -18.16 22.65
C SER A 124 1.42 -16.69 22.25
N ALA A 125 0.29 -16.15 21.87
CA ALA A 125 0.16 -14.73 21.55
C ALA A 125 0.48 -13.84 22.78
N LEU A 126 0.22 -14.34 23.99
CA LEU A 126 0.52 -13.65 25.26
C LEU A 126 2.04 -13.56 25.49
N HIS A 127 2.78 -14.66 25.34
CA HIS A 127 4.20 -14.76 25.65
C HIS A 127 5.12 -14.58 24.43
N GLY A 128 4.57 -14.62 23.22
CA GLY A 128 5.32 -14.50 21.96
C GLY A 128 6.02 -15.77 21.50
N ARG A 129 5.78 -16.92 22.18
CA ARG A 129 6.32 -18.22 21.81
C ARG A 129 5.75 -18.68 20.45
N GLY A 130 6.55 -19.23 19.56
CA GLY A 130 6.12 -19.74 18.25
C GLY A 130 5.64 -18.69 17.25
N SER A 131 5.63 -17.40 17.62
CA SER A 131 5.13 -16.34 16.72
C SER A 131 6.05 -16.15 15.51
N GLY A 132 7.35 -16.41 15.62
CA GLY A 132 8.28 -16.39 14.49
C GLY A 132 7.96 -17.50 13.49
N ASP A 133 7.76 -18.72 13.97
CA ASP A 133 7.48 -19.90 13.12
C ASP A 133 6.16 -19.73 12.34
N VAL A 134 5.14 -19.15 12.98
CA VAL A 134 3.86 -18.79 12.30
C VAL A 134 4.10 -17.73 11.22
N LEU A 135 4.89 -16.71 11.51
CA LEU A 135 5.18 -15.66 10.52
C LEU A 135 6.00 -16.22 9.36
N ASP A 136 6.95 -17.11 9.62
CA ASP A 136 7.69 -17.81 8.57
C ASP A 136 6.77 -18.70 7.72
N ALA A 137 5.80 -19.38 8.33
CA ALA A 137 4.79 -20.14 7.61
C ALA A 137 3.89 -19.24 6.75
N VAL A 138 3.47 -18.09 7.28
CA VAL A 138 2.71 -17.08 6.51
C VAL A 138 3.54 -16.57 5.33
N MET A 139 4.83 -16.27 5.52
CA MET A 139 5.71 -15.81 4.43
C MET A 139 5.86 -16.86 3.31
N LYS A 140 5.82 -18.15 3.63
CA LYS A 140 5.90 -19.22 2.62
C LYS A 140 4.67 -19.32 1.74
N VAL A 141 3.49 -19.00 2.28
CA VAL A 141 2.21 -19.10 1.54
C VAL A 141 1.77 -17.78 0.92
N LEU A 142 2.28 -16.65 1.38
CA LEU A 142 2.07 -15.38 0.71
C LEU A 142 2.71 -15.41 -0.68
N PRO A 143 2.00 -14.96 -1.72
CA PRO A 143 2.60 -14.81 -3.03
C PRO A 143 3.92 -14.07 -2.88
N GLU A 144 4.97 -14.57 -3.54
CA GLU A 144 6.15 -13.75 -3.69
C GLU A 144 5.67 -12.45 -4.30
N VAL A 145 5.56 -11.42 -3.46
CA VAL A 145 5.52 -10.07 -3.99
C VAL A 145 6.84 -9.99 -4.73
N SER A 146 6.79 -10.13 -6.04
CA SER A 146 7.88 -9.63 -6.87
C SER A 146 8.11 -8.25 -6.31
N ALA A 147 9.17 -8.13 -5.49
CA ALA A 147 9.67 -6.83 -5.14
C ALA A 147 9.74 -6.15 -6.50
N VAL A 148 8.88 -5.13 -6.74
CA VAL A 148 9.03 -4.23 -7.87
C VAL A 148 10.28 -3.40 -7.55
N ALA A 149 11.36 -4.10 -7.32
CA ALA A 149 12.75 -3.72 -7.14
C ALA A 149 13.55 -4.64 -8.06
N GLY A 150 13.01 -4.88 -9.25
CA GLY A 150 13.74 -5.47 -10.36
C GLY A 150 14.57 -4.39 -11.06
N PRO A 151 15.59 -4.79 -11.83
CA PRO A 151 16.24 -3.90 -12.79
C PRO A 151 15.16 -3.23 -13.64
N ALA A 152 15.41 -1.99 -14.07
CA ALA A 152 14.51 -1.25 -14.95
C ALA A 152 13.90 -2.18 -16.00
N PRO A 153 12.57 -2.17 -16.18
CA PRO A 153 11.90 -3.12 -17.05
C PRO A 153 12.56 -3.11 -18.43
N ALA A 154 12.77 -4.30 -18.98
CA ALA A 154 13.24 -4.43 -20.36
C ALA A 154 12.27 -3.69 -21.31
N GLU A 155 12.77 -3.10 -22.40
CA GLU A 155 11.94 -2.49 -23.43
C GLU A 155 10.82 -3.47 -23.84
N GLY A 156 9.55 -3.05 -23.64
CA GLY A 156 8.37 -3.89 -23.88
C GLY A 156 7.67 -4.43 -22.63
N SER A 157 8.16 -4.16 -21.40
CA SER A 157 7.46 -4.55 -20.18
C SER A 157 6.16 -3.74 -19.99
N LEU A 158 5.12 -4.43 -19.54
CA LEU A 158 3.84 -3.83 -19.22
C LEU A 158 3.92 -3.12 -17.85
N HIS A 159 3.65 -1.82 -17.82
CA HIS A 159 3.61 -1.04 -16.59
C HIS A 159 2.23 -1.07 -15.95
N ARG A 160 2.19 -1.16 -14.63
CA ARG A 160 0.96 -1.33 -13.85
C ARG A 160 0.48 -0.01 -13.25
N VAL A 161 -0.79 0.31 -13.48
CA VAL A 161 -1.44 1.54 -13.03
C VAL A 161 -2.65 1.21 -12.16
N ALA A 162 -2.74 1.82 -10.96
CA ALA A 162 -3.94 1.80 -10.14
C ALA A 162 -4.73 3.10 -10.29
N LEU A 163 -6.05 2.99 -10.54
CA LEU A 163 -6.97 4.14 -10.43
C LEU A 163 -7.61 4.13 -9.05
N VAL A 164 -7.26 5.09 -8.21
CA VAL A 164 -7.74 5.19 -6.83
C VAL A 164 -8.40 6.54 -6.55
N GLY A 165 -9.12 6.64 -5.46
CA GLY A 165 -9.87 7.85 -5.08
C GLY A 165 -11.19 7.49 -4.40
N ARG A 166 -11.85 8.48 -3.81
CA ARG A 166 -13.16 8.32 -3.13
C ARG A 166 -14.22 7.69 -4.06
N PRO A 167 -15.31 7.14 -3.50
CA PRO A 167 -16.48 6.81 -4.31
C PRO A 167 -16.97 8.01 -5.13
N ASN A 168 -17.50 7.77 -6.33
CA ASN A 168 -18.12 8.76 -7.23
C ASN A 168 -17.21 9.88 -7.79
N VAL A 169 -15.90 9.85 -7.56
CA VAL A 169 -14.94 10.80 -8.19
C VAL A 169 -14.74 10.59 -9.69
N GLY A 170 -15.30 9.49 -10.25
CA GLY A 170 -15.28 9.23 -11.69
C GLY A 170 -14.25 8.21 -12.18
N LYS A 171 -13.75 7.32 -11.32
CA LYS A 171 -12.80 6.24 -11.70
C LYS A 171 -13.30 5.40 -12.88
N SER A 172 -14.53 4.89 -12.79
CA SER A 172 -15.14 4.07 -13.86
C SER A 172 -15.36 4.89 -15.14
N SER A 173 -15.71 6.17 -15.01
CA SER A 173 -15.87 7.06 -16.17
C SER A 173 -14.55 7.30 -16.87
N LEU A 174 -13.46 7.51 -16.11
CA LEU A 174 -12.13 7.67 -16.68
C LEU A 174 -11.67 6.39 -17.38
N LEU A 175 -11.79 5.24 -16.73
CA LEU A 175 -11.42 3.95 -17.32
C LEU A 175 -12.18 3.70 -18.63
N ASN A 176 -13.49 3.95 -18.65
CA ASN A 176 -14.31 3.79 -19.86
C ASN A 176 -13.93 4.79 -20.96
N SER A 177 -13.62 6.03 -20.59
CA SER A 177 -13.21 7.07 -21.55
C SER A 177 -11.88 6.72 -22.21
N ILE A 178 -10.89 6.28 -21.45
CA ILE A 178 -9.59 5.86 -22.03
C ILE A 178 -9.71 4.55 -22.80
N ALA A 179 -10.49 3.57 -22.34
CA ALA A 179 -10.71 2.31 -23.05
C ALA A 179 -11.54 2.51 -24.34
N GLY A 180 -12.45 3.47 -24.38
CA GLY A 180 -13.26 3.79 -25.56
C GLY A 180 -12.53 4.62 -26.62
N SER A 181 -11.52 5.41 -26.23
CA SER A 181 -10.72 6.25 -27.13
C SER A 181 -9.44 5.58 -27.63
N GLN A 182 -9.02 4.47 -27.02
CA GLN A 182 -7.76 3.76 -27.26
C GLN A 182 -8.03 2.26 -27.49
N ARG A 183 -7.06 1.54 -28.05
CA ARG A 183 -7.21 0.09 -28.24
C ARG A 183 -7.10 -0.66 -26.91
N VAL A 184 -8.16 -1.36 -26.52
CA VAL A 184 -8.08 -2.42 -25.50
C VAL A 184 -7.40 -3.62 -26.16
N VAL A 185 -6.21 -3.98 -25.69
CA VAL A 185 -5.48 -5.13 -26.23
C VAL A 185 -5.97 -6.38 -25.49
N VAL A 186 -6.79 -7.17 -26.16
CA VAL A 186 -7.12 -8.53 -25.72
C VAL A 186 -5.96 -9.42 -26.17
N ASP A 187 -5.03 -9.73 -25.27
CA ASP A 187 -3.90 -10.61 -25.58
C ASP A 187 -4.28 -12.05 -25.22
N GLU A 188 -4.44 -12.88 -26.22
CA GLU A 188 -4.76 -14.32 -26.11
C GLU A 188 -3.54 -15.20 -25.78
N THR A 189 -2.37 -14.63 -25.50
CA THR A 189 -1.16 -15.43 -25.23
C THR A 189 -1.24 -16.10 -23.87
N ALA A 190 -1.54 -17.39 -23.87
CA ALA A 190 -1.46 -18.28 -22.72
C ALA A 190 -0.02 -18.32 -22.19
N GLY A 191 0.19 -17.91 -20.92
CA GLY A 191 1.48 -18.09 -20.25
C GLY A 191 1.91 -17.02 -19.23
N THR A 192 1.24 -15.88 -19.14
CA THR A 192 1.49 -14.91 -18.07
C THR A 192 0.40 -14.98 -17.02
N THR A 193 0.78 -15.18 -15.75
CA THR A 193 -0.11 -15.20 -14.59
C THR A 193 -0.81 -13.84 -14.49
N ARG A 194 -2.01 -13.72 -15.06
CA ARG A 194 -2.83 -12.50 -15.03
C ARG A 194 -4.00 -12.70 -14.09
N ASP A 195 -4.20 -11.76 -13.20
CA ASP A 195 -5.48 -11.65 -12.51
C ASP A 195 -6.57 -11.37 -13.56
N PRO A 196 -7.67 -12.13 -13.63
CA PRO A 196 -8.75 -11.92 -14.61
C PRO A 196 -9.48 -10.58 -14.45
N VAL A 197 -8.94 -9.70 -13.63
CA VAL A 197 -9.50 -8.43 -13.17
C VAL A 197 -8.73 -7.23 -13.72
N ASP A 198 -7.58 -7.46 -14.40
CA ASP A 198 -6.71 -6.41 -14.94
C ASP A 198 -7.00 -6.17 -16.42
N GLU A 199 -6.98 -4.91 -16.88
CA GLU A 199 -7.17 -4.53 -18.28
C GLU A 199 -5.91 -3.93 -18.87
N ILE A 200 -5.53 -4.35 -20.11
CA ILE A 200 -4.43 -3.74 -20.85
C ILE A 200 -5.00 -2.70 -21.79
N ILE A 201 -4.54 -1.47 -21.64
CA ILE A 201 -4.92 -0.34 -22.49
C ILE A 201 -3.64 0.23 -23.10
N GLU A 202 -3.66 0.41 -24.42
CA GLU A 202 -2.59 1.09 -25.14
C GLU A 202 -2.87 2.60 -25.14
N LEU A 203 -1.96 3.39 -24.55
CA LEU A 203 -2.02 4.85 -24.50
C LEU A 203 -0.81 5.42 -25.25
N ASP A 204 -1.05 6.12 -26.35
CA ASP A 204 -0.01 6.72 -27.21
C ASP A 204 1.12 5.73 -27.59
N GLY A 205 0.73 4.48 -27.95
CA GLY A 205 1.67 3.42 -28.37
C GLY A 205 2.35 2.66 -27.22
N ARG A 206 2.10 3.04 -25.97
CA ARG A 206 2.61 2.32 -24.80
C ARG A 206 1.49 1.53 -24.12
N ARG A 207 1.79 0.29 -23.74
CA ARG A 207 0.84 -0.61 -23.08
C ARG A 207 0.91 -0.45 -21.56
N TRP A 208 -0.26 -0.21 -20.95
CA TRP A 208 -0.44 -0.07 -19.51
C TRP A 208 -1.42 -1.12 -19.00
N VAL A 209 -1.11 -1.72 -17.86
CA VAL A 209 -2.00 -2.65 -17.16
C VAL A 209 -2.73 -1.89 -16.07
N PHE A 210 -4.02 -1.67 -16.24
CA PHE A 210 -4.86 -1.09 -15.19
C PHE A 210 -5.31 -2.19 -14.24
N VAL A 211 -4.85 -2.13 -12.99
CA VAL A 211 -5.09 -3.18 -11.99
C VAL A 211 -6.44 -3.01 -11.31
N ASP A 212 -7.07 -4.11 -10.89
CA ASP A 212 -8.37 -4.19 -10.20
C ASP A 212 -9.54 -3.45 -10.91
N THR A 213 -9.59 -3.52 -12.22
CA THR A 213 -10.63 -2.82 -13.00
C THR A 213 -12.03 -3.36 -12.78
N ALA A 214 -12.20 -4.65 -12.43
CA ALA A 214 -13.51 -5.23 -12.09
C ALA A 214 -14.11 -4.61 -10.82
N GLY A 215 -13.27 -4.24 -9.84
CA GLY A 215 -13.71 -3.50 -8.65
C GLY A 215 -14.21 -2.09 -9.00
N ILE A 216 -13.62 -1.48 -10.03
CA ILE A 216 -14.00 -0.16 -10.52
C ILE A 216 -15.33 -0.22 -11.30
N ARG A 217 -15.58 -1.28 -12.10
CA ARG A 217 -16.78 -1.43 -12.95
C ARG A 217 -18.02 -1.90 -12.18
N ARG A 218 -17.86 -2.72 -11.14
CA ARG A 218 -18.99 -3.17 -10.34
C ARG A 218 -19.50 -2.01 -9.49
N ARG A 219 -20.70 -1.50 -9.79
CA ARG A 219 -21.48 -0.66 -8.87
C ARG A 219 -21.73 -1.48 -7.61
N ILE A 220 -20.97 -1.22 -6.56
CA ILE A 220 -21.19 -1.84 -5.26
C ILE A 220 -22.54 -1.32 -4.77
N ARG A 221 -23.57 -2.18 -4.75
CA ARG A 221 -24.80 -1.91 -4.01
C ARG A 221 -24.39 -1.64 -2.58
N GLN A 222 -24.88 -0.54 -2.03
CA GLN A 222 -24.63 -0.11 -0.65
C GLN A 222 -25.04 -1.22 0.32
N VAL A 223 -24.06 -2.01 0.74
CA VAL A 223 -24.19 -2.94 1.86
C VAL A 223 -23.45 -2.28 3.02
N ARG A 224 -24.03 -2.28 4.22
CA ARG A 224 -23.36 -1.82 5.44
C ARG A 224 -21.98 -2.48 5.52
N GLY A 225 -20.91 -1.69 5.60
CA GLY A 225 -19.52 -2.19 5.56
C GLY A 225 -18.80 -2.02 4.21
N ALA A 226 -19.44 -1.46 3.17
CA ALA A 226 -18.85 -1.26 1.85
C ALA A 226 -17.61 -0.37 1.86
N ASP A 227 -17.53 0.59 2.78
CA ASP A 227 -16.41 1.54 2.88
C ASP A 227 -15.09 0.85 3.26
N TYR A 228 -15.13 -0.12 4.16
CA TYR A 228 -13.95 -0.87 4.56
C TYR A 228 -13.37 -1.72 3.41
N TYR A 229 -14.22 -2.39 2.65
CA TYR A 229 -13.77 -3.17 1.48
C TYR A 229 -13.23 -2.28 0.37
N ALA A 230 -13.76 -1.07 0.25
CA ALA A 230 -13.24 -0.07 -0.67
C ALA A 230 -11.80 0.34 -0.28
N VAL A 231 -11.52 0.51 1.01
CA VAL A 231 -10.17 0.82 1.52
C VAL A 231 -9.19 -0.32 1.25
N LEU A 232 -9.58 -1.58 1.54
CA LEU A 232 -8.71 -2.75 1.30
C LEU A 232 -8.41 -2.96 -0.18
N ARG A 233 -9.40 -2.79 -1.05
CA ARG A 233 -9.19 -2.85 -2.50
C ARG A 233 -8.28 -1.74 -2.99
N THR A 234 -8.48 -0.53 -2.48
CA THR A 234 -7.62 0.61 -2.79
C THR A 234 -6.17 0.30 -2.41
N GLN A 235 -5.93 -0.24 -1.21
CA GLN A 235 -4.61 -0.65 -0.78
C GLN A 235 -4.03 -1.78 -1.65
N GLY A 236 -4.81 -2.82 -1.93
CA GLY A 236 -4.39 -3.94 -2.80
C GLY A 236 -4.06 -3.50 -4.22
N ALA A 237 -4.81 -2.54 -4.79
CA ALA A 237 -4.51 -1.97 -6.09
C ALA A 237 -3.21 -1.14 -6.06
N ILE A 238 -3.02 -0.31 -5.02
CA ILE A 238 -1.79 0.47 -4.81
C ILE A 238 -0.58 -0.46 -4.70
N ASP A 239 -0.68 -1.55 -3.95
CA ASP A 239 0.43 -2.48 -3.73
C ASP A 239 0.85 -3.23 -5.01
N LYS A 240 -0.08 -3.46 -5.93
CA LYS A 240 0.17 -4.12 -7.22
C LYS A 240 0.66 -3.18 -8.33
N ALA A 241 0.52 -1.87 -8.15
CA ALA A 241 0.85 -0.88 -9.17
C ALA A 241 2.27 -0.31 -9.03
N GLU A 242 2.81 0.21 -10.13
CA GLU A 242 4.00 1.05 -10.19
C GLU A 242 3.61 2.52 -10.06
N VAL A 243 2.52 2.91 -10.75
CA VAL A 243 1.96 4.26 -10.74
C VAL A 243 0.53 4.23 -10.19
N ALA A 244 0.24 5.08 -9.23
CA ALA A 244 -1.12 5.30 -8.74
C ALA A 244 -1.65 6.65 -9.23
N VAL A 245 -2.79 6.61 -9.90
CA VAL A 245 -3.55 7.78 -10.33
C VAL A 245 -4.63 8.04 -9.30
N VAL A 246 -4.49 9.10 -8.52
CA VAL A 246 -5.49 9.51 -7.54
C VAL A 246 -6.45 10.52 -8.16
N LEU A 247 -7.72 10.11 -8.31
CA LEU A 247 -8.76 10.98 -8.82
C LEU A 247 -9.39 11.78 -7.67
N LEU A 248 -9.46 13.09 -7.88
CA LEU A 248 -10.14 14.06 -7.02
C LEU A 248 -11.36 14.60 -7.78
N ASP A 249 -12.45 14.86 -7.06
CA ASP A 249 -13.61 15.58 -7.61
C ASP A 249 -13.34 17.09 -7.54
N ALA A 250 -13.05 17.70 -8.67
CA ALA A 250 -12.70 19.12 -8.72
C ALA A 250 -13.88 20.05 -8.37
N SER A 251 -15.12 19.55 -8.46
CA SER A 251 -16.34 20.33 -8.13
C SER A 251 -16.58 20.44 -6.62
N GLU A 252 -15.90 19.59 -5.82
CA GLU A 252 -16.02 19.54 -4.36
C GLU A 252 -14.69 19.91 -3.68
N PRO A 253 -14.69 20.38 -2.42
CA PRO A 253 -13.47 20.57 -1.65
C PRO A 253 -12.65 19.30 -1.48
N VAL A 254 -11.32 19.45 -1.40
CA VAL A 254 -10.41 18.35 -1.03
C VAL A 254 -10.76 17.90 0.38
N THR A 255 -10.98 16.61 0.57
CA THR A 255 -11.40 16.03 1.84
C THR A 255 -10.25 15.31 2.54
N GLU A 256 -10.41 15.05 3.84
CA GLU A 256 -9.45 14.22 4.60
C GLU A 256 -9.29 12.81 4.00
N GLN A 257 -10.34 12.26 3.39
CA GLN A 257 -10.28 10.96 2.74
C GLN A 257 -9.39 11.00 1.49
N ASP A 258 -9.43 12.08 0.71
CA ASP A 258 -8.54 12.28 -0.44
C ASP A 258 -7.08 12.34 0.02
N VAL A 259 -6.79 13.16 1.04
CA VAL A 259 -5.44 13.28 1.62
C VAL A 259 -4.95 11.92 2.16
N ARG A 260 -5.83 11.14 2.81
CA ARG A 260 -5.49 9.81 3.32
C ARG A 260 -5.14 8.82 2.21
N ILE A 261 -5.89 8.81 1.10
CA ILE A 261 -5.60 7.96 -0.05
C ILE A 261 -4.26 8.36 -0.70
N ILE A 262 -4.00 9.66 -0.84
CA ILE A 262 -2.73 10.18 -1.34
C ILE A 262 -1.57 9.71 -0.44
N GLN A 263 -1.74 9.82 0.88
CA GLN A 263 -0.72 9.37 1.83
C GLN A 263 -0.46 7.86 1.74
N GLN A 264 -1.49 7.03 1.54
CA GLN A 264 -1.32 5.58 1.32
C GLN A 264 -0.44 5.29 0.09
N VAL A 265 -0.61 6.03 -1.01
CA VAL A 265 0.23 5.91 -2.20
C VAL A 265 1.68 6.27 -1.91
N VAL A 266 1.90 7.38 -1.19
CA VAL A 266 3.24 7.85 -0.80
C VAL A 266 3.93 6.85 0.12
N ASP A 267 3.21 6.32 1.13
CA ASP A 267 3.74 5.36 2.10
C ASP A 267 4.07 4.01 1.44
N ALA A 268 3.27 3.60 0.44
CA ALA A 268 3.55 2.43 -0.38
C ALA A 268 4.73 2.65 -1.36
N GLY A 269 5.25 3.86 -1.47
CA GLY A 269 6.37 4.19 -2.33
C GLY A 269 6.05 4.13 -3.83
N ARG A 270 4.78 4.32 -4.22
CA ARG A 270 4.36 4.27 -5.63
C ARG A 270 4.50 5.64 -6.29
N ALA A 271 4.75 5.65 -7.60
CA ALA A 271 4.66 6.87 -8.38
C ALA A 271 3.22 7.42 -8.31
N LEU A 272 3.07 8.73 -8.22
CA LEU A 272 1.81 9.41 -7.97
C LEU A 272 1.49 10.39 -9.09
N VAL A 273 0.27 10.29 -9.63
CA VAL A 273 -0.36 11.28 -10.51
C VAL A 273 -1.67 11.74 -9.87
N LEU A 274 -1.89 13.04 -9.78
CA LEU A 274 -3.13 13.62 -9.29
C LEU A 274 -4.01 14.06 -10.46
N VAL A 275 -5.27 13.67 -10.44
CA VAL A 275 -6.25 13.99 -11.48
C VAL A 275 -7.41 14.77 -10.87
N ASN A 276 -7.54 16.03 -11.21
CA ASN A 276 -8.71 16.84 -10.93
C ASN A 276 -9.77 16.53 -11.99
N ASN A 277 -10.67 15.61 -11.67
CA ASN A 277 -11.76 15.19 -12.56
C ASN A 277 -13.01 16.06 -12.39
N LYS A 278 -13.96 15.93 -13.31
CA LYS A 278 -15.19 16.74 -13.41
C LYS A 278 -14.90 18.22 -13.63
N TRP A 279 -13.84 18.52 -14.36
CA TRP A 279 -13.44 19.90 -14.66
C TRP A 279 -14.48 20.69 -15.45
N ASP A 280 -15.40 20.01 -16.12
CA ASP A 280 -16.57 20.53 -16.80
C ASP A 280 -17.59 21.17 -15.85
N LEU A 281 -17.52 20.90 -14.56
CA LEU A 281 -18.38 21.43 -13.51
C LEU A 281 -17.73 22.57 -12.69
N VAL A 282 -16.49 22.98 -13.04
CA VAL A 282 -15.68 23.91 -12.25
C VAL A 282 -15.73 25.30 -12.84
N ASP A 283 -16.36 26.24 -12.14
CA ASP A 283 -16.36 27.66 -12.45
C ASP A 283 -15.05 28.35 -11.98
N GLU A 284 -14.95 29.65 -12.18
CA GLU A 284 -13.76 30.44 -11.87
C GLU A 284 -13.50 30.52 -10.36
N ASP A 285 -14.56 30.72 -9.58
CA ASP A 285 -14.46 30.77 -8.11
C ASP A 285 -14.00 29.46 -7.53
N ARG A 286 -14.52 28.34 -8.07
CA ARG A 286 -14.09 27.01 -7.66
C ARG A 286 -12.64 26.71 -8.07
N ARG A 287 -12.17 27.20 -9.23
CA ARG A 287 -10.75 27.08 -9.64
C ARG A 287 -9.83 27.78 -8.65
N ALA A 288 -10.18 29.01 -8.26
CA ALA A 288 -9.41 29.76 -7.28
C ALA A 288 -9.40 29.08 -5.90
N ALA A 289 -10.54 28.52 -5.47
CA ALA A 289 -10.64 27.74 -4.24
C ALA A 289 -9.77 26.47 -4.28
N LEU A 290 -9.84 25.70 -5.38
CA LEU A 290 -9.07 24.48 -5.58
C LEU A 290 -7.56 24.75 -5.57
N ALA A 291 -7.11 25.88 -6.12
CA ALA A 291 -5.71 26.28 -6.07
C ALA A 291 -5.24 26.49 -4.61
N ARG A 292 -6.03 27.22 -3.80
CA ARG A 292 -5.73 27.43 -2.36
C ARG A 292 -5.76 26.14 -1.56
N GLU A 293 -6.71 25.25 -1.82
CA GLU A 293 -6.80 23.94 -1.19
C GLU A 293 -5.57 23.09 -1.54
N ALA A 294 -5.15 23.10 -2.80
CA ALA A 294 -3.99 22.38 -3.25
C ALA A 294 -2.68 22.87 -2.59
N GLU A 295 -2.54 24.18 -2.37
CA GLU A 295 -1.39 24.74 -1.66
C GLU A 295 -1.41 24.40 -0.18
N ARG A 296 -2.58 24.33 0.45
CA ARG A 296 -2.74 24.02 1.87
C ARG A 296 -2.65 22.53 2.17
N ASP A 297 -3.47 21.72 1.48
CA ASP A 297 -3.73 20.33 1.84
C ASP A 297 -2.83 19.35 1.07
N LEU A 298 -2.38 19.72 -0.13
CA LEU A 298 -1.57 18.88 -1.03
C LEU A 298 -0.12 19.40 -1.20
N ALA A 299 0.34 20.32 -0.35
CA ALA A 299 1.71 20.84 -0.39
C ALA A 299 2.77 19.75 -0.24
N HIS A 300 2.49 18.71 0.55
CA HIS A 300 3.38 17.58 0.80
C HIS A 300 3.60 16.68 -0.43
N VAL A 301 2.74 16.78 -1.44
CA VAL A 301 2.81 16.08 -2.74
C VAL A 301 2.86 17.05 -3.94
N ALA A 302 3.35 18.27 -3.73
CA ALA A 302 3.48 19.27 -4.81
C ALA A 302 4.36 18.78 -5.98
N TRP A 303 5.17 17.76 -5.76
CA TRP A 303 6.02 17.10 -6.73
C TRP A 303 5.27 16.15 -7.68
N ALA A 304 4.03 15.80 -7.37
CA ALA A 304 3.21 14.93 -8.21
C ALA A 304 2.64 15.71 -9.40
N PRO A 305 2.70 15.17 -10.63
CA PRO A 305 1.99 15.75 -11.77
C PRO A 305 0.50 15.91 -11.45
N ARG A 306 -0.06 17.09 -11.76
CA ARG A 306 -1.49 17.37 -11.64
C ARG A 306 -2.06 17.65 -13.01
N ILE A 307 -3.13 16.94 -13.35
CA ILE A 307 -3.85 17.15 -14.59
C ILE A 307 -5.33 17.44 -14.32
N ASN A 308 -5.90 18.35 -15.10
CA ASN A 308 -7.31 18.65 -15.08
C ASN A 308 -7.96 17.99 -16.28
N LEU A 309 -9.03 17.21 -16.06
CA LEU A 309 -9.77 16.54 -17.11
C LEU A 309 -11.26 16.38 -16.76
N ALA A 310 -12.06 16.03 -17.76
CA ALA A 310 -13.46 15.65 -17.57
C ALA A 310 -13.66 14.25 -18.17
N ALA A 311 -13.62 13.24 -17.32
CA ALA A 311 -13.70 11.84 -17.73
C ALA A 311 -14.99 11.49 -18.50
N ARG A 312 -16.11 12.16 -18.16
CA ARG A 312 -17.42 11.94 -18.81
C ARG A 312 -17.45 12.40 -20.26
N THR A 313 -16.77 13.51 -20.57
CA THR A 313 -16.75 14.11 -21.92
C THR A 313 -15.51 13.73 -22.72
N GLY A 314 -14.51 13.09 -22.09
CA GLY A 314 -13.20 12.80 -22.68
C GLY A 314 -12.28 14.02 -22.76
N TRP A 315 -12.68 15.18 -22.22
CA TRP A 315 -11.89 16.40 -22.29
C TRP A 315 -10.56 16.23 -21.53
N HIS A 316 -9.46 16.43 -22.23
CA HIS A 316 -8.09 16.34 -21.73
C HIS A 316 -7.66 14.98 -21.15
N THR A 317 -8.37 13.89 -21.44
CA THR A 317 -7.96 12.54 -21.01
C THR A 317 -6.63 12.09 -21.62
N ASN A 318 -6.29 12.63 -22.81
CA ASN A 318 -5.01 12.41 -23.48
C ASN A 318 -3.79 12.92 -22.68
N ARG A 319 -4.00 13.85 -21.73
CA ARG A 319 -2.90 14.32 -20.85
C ARG A 319 -2.44 13.27 -19.86
N LEU A 320 -3.24 12.23 -19.63
CA LEU A 320 -2.93 11.16 -18.68
C LEU A 320 -1.64 10.41 -19.07
N THR A 321 -1.47 10.08 -20.34
CA THR A 321 -0.28 9.36 -20.81
C THR A 321 1.00 10.08 -20.44
N ARG A 322 1.07 11.36 -20.77
CA ARG A 322 2.26 12.17 -20.48
C ARG A 322 2.54 12.28 -18.97
N ALA A 323 1.48 12.34 -18.14
CA ALA A 323 1.62 12.38 -16.69
C ALA A 323 2.08 11.02 -16.12
N LEU A 324 1.60 9.90 -16.68
CA LEU A 324 2.04 8.55 -16.31
C LEU A 324 3.52 8.34 -16.66
N ASP A 325 3.93 8.73 -17.86
CA ASP A 325 5.32 8.62 -18.29
C ASP A 325 6.25 9.43 -17.39
N ALA A 326 5.91 10.71 -17.14
CA ALA A 326 6.71 11.57 -16.28
C ALA A 326 6.84 11.02 -14.83
N ALA A 327 5.76 10.44 -14.29
CA ALA A 327 5.77 9.86 -12.97
C ALA A 327 6.59 8.57 -12.91
N LEU A 328 6.50 7.72 -13.93
CA LEU A 328 7.25 6.47 -14.04
C LEU A 328 8.76 6.76 -14.21
N ASP A 329 9.12 7.71 -15.08
CA ASP A 329 10.50 8.11 -15.33
C ASP A 329 11.12 8.66 -14.03
N GLY A 330 10.41 9.52 -13.30
CA GLY A 330 10.87 10.01 -12.00
C GLY A 330 11.01 8.90 -10.96
N TRP A 331 10.16 7.89 -10.99
CA TRP A 331 10.18 6.76 -10.07
C TRP A 331 11.32 5.79 -10.34
N THR A 332 11.71 5.62 -11.60
CA THR A 332 12.82 4.77 -12.03
C THR A 332 14.15 5.51 -12.17
N THR A 333 14.17 6.81 -11.90
CA THR A 333 15.38 7.65 -12.00
C THR A 333 16.52 7.10 -11.15
N ARG A 334 17.68 6.86 -11.79
CA ARG A 334 18.94 6.46 -11.15
C ARG A 334 19.94 7.60 -11.15
N VAL A 335 20.36 8.03 -9.97
CA VAL A 335 21.42 9.01 -9.80
C VAL A 335 22.76 8.30 -9.61
N PRO A 336 23.76 8.53 -10.46
CA PRO A 336 25.11 7.98 -10.25
C PRO A 336 25.69 8.40 -8.91
N THR A 337 26.32 7.46 -8.19
CA THR A 337 26.85 7.70 -6.83
C THR A 337 27.80 8.89 -6.76
N GLY A 338 28.65 9.09 -7.76
CA GLY A 338 29.57 10.22 -7.83
C GLY A 338 28.82 11.56 -7.88
N ARG A 339 27.80 11.68 -8.76
CA ARG A 339 26.97 12.88 -8.87
C ARG A 339 26.18 13.16 -7.58
N LEU A 340 25.62 12.11 -6.97
CA LEU A 340 24.90 12.23 -5.70
C LEU A 340 25.80 12.77 -4.59
N ASN A 341 27.03 12.27 -4.49
CA ASN A 341 27.95 12.72 -3.44
C ASN A 341 28.52 14.12 -3.71
N ALA A 342 28.82 14.49 -4.96
CA ALA A 342 29.21 15.85 -5.35
C ALA A 342 28.10 16.84 -4.96
N PHE A 343 26.86 16.57 -5.38
CA PHE A 343 25.69 17.36 -5.04
C PHE A 343 25.52 17.55 -3.51
N LEU A 344 25.59 16.47 -2.73
CA LEU A 344 25.44 16.56 -1.27
C LEU A 344 26.61 17.29 -0.61
N GLY A 345 27.82 17.20 -1.17
CA GLY A 345 28.99 17.98 -0.72
C GLY A 345 28.79 19.48 -0.94
N GLU A 346 28.35 19.88 -2.13
CA GLU A 346 28.01 21.26 -2.47
C GLU A 346 26.88 21.79 -1.59
N LEU A 347 25.81 21.01 -1.44
CA LEU A 347 24.65 21.34 -0.62
C LEU A 347 25.05 21.60 0.84
N GLN A 348 25.87 20.69 1.42
CA GLN A 348 26.35 20.83 2.79
C GLN A 348 27.31 22.03 2.96
N SER A 349 28.09 22.35 1.95
CA SER A 349 29.01 23.51 1.97
C SER A 349 28.24 24.83 1.91
N ALA A 350 27.20 24.89 1.06
CA ALA A 350 26.35 26.07 0.90
C ALA A 350 25.39 26.28 2.09
N THR A 351 24.82 25.19 2.58
CA THR A 351 23.80 25.20 3.67
C THR A 351 24.12 24.09 4.66
N PRO A 352 25.06 24.31 5.58
CA PRO A 352 25.42 23.29 6.55
C PRO A 352 24.27 23.03 7.56
N HIS A 353 24.20 21.79 8.09
CA HIS A 353 23.24 21.45 9.13
C HIS A 353 23.42 22.36 10.37
N PRO A 354 22.35 22.84 11.02
CA PRO A 354 22.44 23.60 12.24
C PRO A 354 23.21 22.86 13.36
N LEU A 355 23.86 23.64 14.24
CA LEU A 355 24.54 23.09 15.42
C LEU A 355 23.52 22.43 16.36
N ARG A 356 23.84 21.22 16.80
CA ARG A 356 23.05 20.51 17.78
C ARG A 356 23.94 19.96 18.90
N GLY A 357 23.70 20.41 20.11
CA GLY A 357 24.53 20.00 21.27
C GLY A 357 26.01 20.32 21.06
N GLY A 358 26.32 21.49 20.51
CA GLY A 358 27.70 21.93 20.24
C GLY A 358 28.43 21.19 19.10
N ARG A 359 27.73 20.32 18.37
CA ARG A 359 28.29 19.58 17.23
C ARG A 359 27.47 19.78 15.98
N GLN A 360 28.14 19.87 14.84
CA GLN A 360 27.52 19.96 13.53
C GLN A 360 27.57 18.59 12.86
N PRO A 361 26.40 17.92 12.59
CA PRO A 361 26.37 16.71 11.79
C PRO A 361 26.91 16.97 10.39
N ARG A 362 27.72 16.04 9.88
CA ARG A 362 28.25 16.08 8.51
C ARG A 362 27.82 14.87 7.72
N ILE A 363 27.46 15.09 6.47
CA ILE A 363 27.24 14.02 5.50
C ILE A 363 28.62 13.50 5.08
N LEU A 364 28.84 12.21 5.20
CA LEU A 364 30.10 11.56 4.85
C LEU A 364 30.04 10.96 3.45
N PHE A 365 28.91 10.34 3.14
CA PHE A 365 28.69 9.60 1.91
C PHE A 365 27.20 9.31 1.75
N ALA A 366 26.75 9.15 0.51
CA ALA A 366 25.40 8.68 0.22
C ALA A 366 25.38 7.74 -0.99
N THR A 367 24.37 6.87 -1.01
CA THR A 367 24.12 5.98 -2.13
C THR A 367 22.63 5.87 -2.38
N GLN A 368 22.22 5.74 -3.63
CA GLN A 368 20.88 5.34 -3.98
C GLN A 368 20.81 3.80 -3.94
N ALA A 369 20.26 3.28 -2.84
CA ALA A 369 20.18 1.85 -2.61
C ALA A 369 19.13 1.16 -3.49
N GLN A 370 18.09 1.93 -3.91
CA GLN A 370 16.97 1.43 -4.73
C GLN A 370 16.48 2.54 -5.67
N THR A 371 15.98 2.19 -6.84
CA THR A 371 15.42 3.13 -7.80
C THR A 371 13.91 3.25 -7.71
N ALA A 372 13.23 2.16 -7.50
CA ALA A 372 11.77 2.06 -7.60
C ALA A 372 11.14 1.53 -6.29
N PRO A 373 10.78 2.39 -5.32
CA PRO A 373 10.95 3.85 -5.27
C PRO A 373 12.41 4.28 -5.03
N PRO A 374 12.78 5.54 -5.38
CA PRO A 374 14.09 6.07 -5.08
C PRO A 374 14.36 6.07 -3.58
N ARG A 375 15.32 5.23 -3.15
CA ARG A 375 15.75 5.12 -1.76
C ARG A 375 17.20 5.55 -1.63
N ILE A 376 17.42 6.67 -0.93
CA ILE A 376 18.73 7.24 -0.72
C ILE A 376 19.15 6.99 0.73
N VAL A 377 20.31 6.37 0.91
CA VAL A 377 20.92 6.13 2.22
C VAL A 377 22.05 7.12 2.40
N ILE A 378 21.94 7.97 3.41
CA ILE A 378 22.92 9.01 3.75
C ILE A 378 23.67 8.60 5.02
N PHE A 379 24.98 8.48 4.93
CA PHE A 379 25.87 8.21 6.06
C PHE A 379 26.38 9.53 6.65
N THR A 380 26.27 9.69 7.96
CA THR A 380 26.54 10.95 8.65
C THR A 380 27.37 10.75 9.91
N THR A 381 27.95 11.83 10.42
CA THR A 381 28.64 11.86 11.72
C THR A 381 27.67 11.99 12.91
N GLY A 382 26.41 12.31 12.67
CA GLY A 382 25.40 12.52 13.69
C GLY A 382 23.98 12.52 13.09
N PHE A 383 23.00 12.76 13.92
CA PHE A 383 21.58 12.78 13.51
C PHE A 383 21.27 14.02 12.64
N LEU A 384 20.59 13.82 11.52
CA LEU A 384 19.99 14.90 10.73
C LEU A 384 18.52 15.08 11.15
N ASP A 385 18.14 16.31 11.49
CA ASP A 385 16.74 16.61 11.85
C ASP A 385 15.78 16.47 10.65
N ALA A 386 14.49 16.43 10.95
CA ALA A 386 13.45 16.25 9.93
C ALA A 386 13.39 17.44 8.94
N GLY A 387 13.69 18.66 9.40
CA GLY A 387 13.73 19.86 8.55
C GLY A 387 14.84 19.77 7.51
N TYR A 388 16.04 19.41 7.95
CA TYR A 388 17.18 19.28 7.05
C TYR A 388 17.02 18.10 6.06
N ARG A 389 16.38 17.01 6.48
CA ARG A 389 16.04 15.89 5.56
C ARG A 389 15.06 16.32 4.49
N ARG A 390 14.00 17.08 4.83
CA ARG A 390 13.06 17.67 3.86
C ARG A 390 13.75 18.68 2.92
N PHE A 391 14.71 19.45 3.45
CA PHE A 391 15.53 20.35 2.63
C PHE A 391 16.36 19.56 1.60
N ILE A 392 17.05 18.49 2.02
CA ILE A 392 17.80 17.61 1.10
C ILE A 392 16.85 17.01 0.05
N GLU A 393 15.68 16.52 0.46
CA GLU A 393 14.70 15.94 -0.46
C GLU A 393 14.24 16.95 -1.52
N ARG A 394 13.91 18.16 -1.12
CA ARG A 394 13.53 19.23 -2.05
C ARG A 394 14.65 19.52 -3.05
N ARG A 395 15.88 19.67 -2.58
CA ARG A 395 17.03 19.94 -3.43
C ARG A 395 17.33 18.79 -4.39
N LEU A 396 17.18 17.54 -3.95
CA LEU A 396 17.31 16.37 -4.82
C LEU A 396 16.28 16.39 -5.96
N ARG A 397 15.04 16.82 -5.70
CA ARG A 397 14.02 16.97 -6.73
C ARG A 397 14.36 18.06 -7.73
N GLU A 398 14.87 19.19 -7.27
CA GLU A 398 15.26 20.32 -8.10
C GLU A 398 16.40 19.95 -9.06
N ASP A 399 17.39 19.18 -8.59
CA ASP A 399 18.59 18.85 -9.38
C ASP A 399 18.44 17.58 -10.24
N PHE A 400 17.68 16.58 -9.79
CA PHE A 400 17.57 15.27 -10.45
C PHE A 400 16.18 14.94 -10.99
N GLY A 401 15.19 15.79 -10.78
CA GLY A 401 13.84 15.63 -11.26
C GLY A 401 12.95 14.87 -10.28
N PHE A 402 12.92 13.54 -10.29
CA PHE A 402 12.03 12.69 -9.46
C PHE A 402 10.55 13.11 -9.50
N THR A 403 10.08 13.61 -10.64
CA THR A 403 8.68 14.01 -10.83
C THR A 403 7.76 12.83 -10.59
N GLY A 404 6.68 13.04 -9.82
CA GLY A 404 5.71 11.98 -9.54
C GLY A 404 6.21 10.87 -8.62
N SER A 405 7.42 10.96 -8.07
CA SER A 405 8.00 9.89 -7.26
C SER A 405 8.22 10.31 -5.82
N PRO A 406 7.81 9.52 -4.82
CA PRO A 406 8.24 9.70 -3.43
C PRO A 406 9.72 9.34 -3.29
N ILE A 407 10.51 10.18 -2.63
CA ILE A 407 11.91 9.90 -2.31
C ILE A 407 12.01 9.42 -0.86
N GLN A 408 12.59 8.24 -0.65
CA GLN A 408 12.83 7.70 0.68
C GLN A 408 14.26 8.02 1.12
N ILE A 409 14.41 8.85 2.16
CA ILE A 409 15.72 9.20 2.73
C ILE A 409 15.91 8.46 4.05
N SER A 410 16.93 7.61 4.10
CA SER A 410 17.38 6.91 5.30
C SER A 410 18.71 7.50 5.77
N VAL A 411 18.82 7.85 7.05
CA VAL A 411 20.05 8.39 7.63
C VAL A 411 20.68 7.34 8.54
N ARG A 412 21.97 7.06 8.32
CA ARG A 412 22.79 6.19 9.16
C ARG A 412 23.91 6.98 9.78
N ALA A 413 23.82 7.22 11.09
CA ALA A 413 24.89 7.87 11.85
C ALA A 413 25.99 6.83 12.11
N ARG A 414 27.26 7.22 11.89
CA ARG A 414 28.41 6.40 12.23
C ARG A 414 28.54 6.32 13.76
N GLU A 415 28.36 5.14 14.34
CA GLU A 415 28.64 4.90 15.75
C GLU A 415 30.15 5.13 16.00
N LYS A 416 30.50 5.98 16.97
CA LYS A 416 31.87 6.06 17.45
C LYS A 416 32.19 4.73 18.12
N ARG A 417 33.09 3.95 17.52
CA ARG A 417 33.74 2.85 18.25
C ARG A 417 34.32 3.46 19.54
N ARG A 418 33.76 3.15 20.68
CA ARG A 418 34.41 3.40 21.97
C ARG A 418 35.75 2.68 21.90
N ARG A 419 36.84 3.45 21.79
CA ARG A 419 38.17 2.89 22.11
C ARG A 419 38.11 2.43 23.57
N ARG A 420 38.20 1.13 23.76
CA ARG A 420 38.60 0.55 25.06
C ARG A 420 40.05 0.84 25.30
#